data_17a7806ad8a329830c0ec6731004dad1
#
_entry.id   17a7806ad8a329830c0ec6731004dad1
#
_cell.length_a   1.000
_cell.length_b   1.000
_cell.length_c   1.000
_cell.angle_alpha   90.00
_cell.angle_beta   90.00
_cell.angle_gamma   90.00
#
_symmetry.space_group_name_H-M   'P 1'
#
loop_
_entity.id
_entity.type
_entity.pdbx_description
1 polymer ?
#
loop_
_entity_poly.entity_id
_entity_poly.type
_entity_poly.pdbx_seq_one_letter_code
_entity_poly.pdbx_strand_id
1 'polypeptide(L)'
;MLSSIILGSDKTTVSVGTGNTEFHPLYLSIGNVHNSLRRAHKDAVIPIAFLAIPKGTLMDYITFSMLRFGLAAARGEAETDEFRTFRKQLYHASIAHILTPLKRFMTDYDVVRCPDGHFRRVIYDLGPFIADYPEQVVLAGIVTGWCPK
;
A
#
# COMPACT_ATOMS: atom_id res chain seq x y z
N MET A 1 24.21 -1.51 11.07
CA MET A 1 23.30 -0.36 11.31
C MET A 1 21.90 -0.85 11.04
N LEU A 2 20.94 -0.53 11.89
CA LEU A 2 19.51 -0.79 11.61
C LEU A 2 18.91 0.41 10.90
N SER A 3 18.16 0.17 9.83
CA SER A 3 17.42 1.20 9.09
C SER A 3 15.94 0.85 9.08
N SER A 4 15.12 1.65 9.74
CA SER A 4 13.68 1.46 9.79
C SER A 4 13.04 1.95 8.49
N ILE A 5 12.24 1.11 7.85
CA ILE A 5 11.42 1.45 6.68
C ILE A 5 10.07 1.95 7.18
N ILE A 6 9.76 3.19 6.87
CA ILE A 6 8.44 3.78 7.14
C ILE A 6 7.62 3.65 5.87
N LEU A 7 6.46 3.06 5.98
CA LEU A 7 5.49 2.96 4.90
C LEU A 7 4.35 3.93 5.13
N GLY A 8 3.68 4.35 4.07
CA GLY A 8 2.47 5.14 4.16
C GLY A 8 1.60 4.95 2.93
N SER A 9 0.30 5.04 3.10
CA SER A 9 -0.65 5.08 2.00
C SER A 9 -1.70 6.15 2.25
N ASP A 10 -2.18 6.72 1.15
CA ASP A 10 -3.23 7.73 1.17
C ASP A 10 -4.06 7.62 -0.12
N LYS A 11 -5.30 7.17 0.04
CA LYS A 11 -6.23 7.06 -1.09
C LYS A 11 -6.75 8.44 -1.47
N THR A 12 -6.34 8.95 -2.61
CA THR A 12 -6.64 10.30 -3.07
C THR A 12 -7.51 10.28 -4.33
N THR A 13 -8.57 11.10 -4.35
CA THR A 13 -9.39 11.35 -5.55
C THR A 13 -8.74 12.45 -6.38
N VAL A 14 -8.36 12.14 -7.61
CA VAL A 14 -7.57 13.03 -8.48
C VAL A 14 -8.44 13.81 -9.47
N SER A 15 -9.66 13.35 -9.75
CA SER A 15 -10.56 13.99 -10.70
C SER A 15 -11.98 14.05 -10.14
N VAL A 16 -12.52 15.27 -10.06
CA VAL A 16 -13.88 15.52 -9.53
C VAL A 16 -14.87 15.95 -10.64
N GLY A 17 -14.37 16.36 -11.81
CA GLY A 17 -15.24 16.93 -12.88
C GLY A 17 -15.48 16.02 -14.08
N THR A 18 -14.55 15.14 -14.42
CA THR A 18 -14.58 14.31 -15.64
C THR A 18 -14.53 12.81 -15.36
N GLY A 19 -14.71 12.39 -14.11
CA GLY A 19 -14.69 11.01 -13.66
C GLY A 19 -14.15 10.89 -12.23
N ASN A 20 -14.54 9.83 -11.53
CA ASN A 20 -14.05 9.53 -10.19
C ASN A 20 -12.77 8.69 -10.28
N THR A 21 -11.69 9.32 -10.74
CA THR A 21 -10.38 8.63 -10.77
C THR A 21 -9.72 8.76 -9.41
N GLU A 22 -9.50 7.63 -8.79
CA GLU A 22 -8.84 7.52 -7.50
C GLU A 22 -7.47 6.86 -7.69
N PHE A 23 -6.48 7.33 -6.95
CA PHE A 23 -5.18 6.71 -6.82
C PHE A 23 -4.97 6.29 -5.38
N HIS A 24 -4.25 5.19 -5.19
CA HIS A 24 -3.92 4.67 -3.88
C HIS A 24 -2.41 4.38 -3.84
N PRO A 25 -1.57 5.41 -3.76
CA PRO A 25 -0.13 5.25 -3.72
C PRO A 25 0.33 4.63 -2.40
N LEU A 26 1.33 3.76 -2.50
CA LEU A 26 2.11 3.28 -1.37
C LEU A 26 3.44 4.02 -1.37
N TYR A 27 3.72 4.71 -0.29
CA TYR A 27 4.94 5.48 -0.09
C TYR A 27 5.91 4.76 0.82
N LEU A 28 7.20 4.98 0.58
CA LEU A 28 8.29 4.52 1.41
C LEU A 28 9.18 5.68 1.83
N SER A 29 9.59 5.67 3.08
CA SER A 29 10.61 6.56 3.63
C SER A 29 11.56 5.77 4.54
N ILE A 30 12.75 6.29 4.77
CA ILE A 30 13.73 5.69 5.67
C ILE A 30 13.71 6.45 7.00
N GLY A 31 13.63 5.74 8.12
CA GLY A 31 13.57 6.31 9.46
C GLY A 31 14.80 7.12 9.85
N ASN A 32 15.96 6.80 9.25
CA ASN A 32 17.22 7.48 9.48
C ASN A 32 17.31 8.88 8.84
N VAL A 33 16.33 9.25 7.99
CA VAL A 33 16.25 10.59 7.40
C VAL A 33 15.69 11.57 8.43
N HIS A 34 16.41 12.67 8.65
CA HIS A 34 15.97 13.71 9.57
C HIS A 34 14.63 14.33 9.12
N ASN A 35 13.76 14.62 10.08
CA ASN A 35 12.38 15.05 9.78
C ASN A 35 12.31 16.38 9.00
N SER A 36 13.27 17.27 9.16
CA SER A 36 13.36 18.51 8.37
C SER A 36 13.58 18.24 6.87
N LEU A 37 14.38 17.21 6.53
CA LEU A 37 14.60 16.81 5.14
C LEU A 37 13.35 16.13 4.56
N ARG A 38 12.65 15.33 5.36
CA ARG A 38 11.42 14.68 4.95
C ARG A 38 10.31 15.68 4.62
N ARG A 39 10.21 16.77 5.40
CA ARG A 39 9.27 17.87 5.17
C ARG A 39 9.66 18.79 4.01
N ALA A 40 10.93 18.86 3.65
CA ALA A 40 11.44 19.76 2.62
C ALA A 40 11.30 19.23 1.19
N HIS A 41 10.51 18.19 0.95
CA HIS A 41 10.29 17.56 -0.37
C HIS A 41 11.60 17.20 -1.11
N LYS A 42 12.60 16.71 -0.38
CA LYS A 42 13.91 16.32 -0.92
C LYS A 42 14.00 14.80 -1.12
N ASP A 43 13.05 14.22 -1.86
CA ASP A 43 13.00 12.80 -2.20
C ASP A 43 13.13 11.85 -1.00
N ALA A 44 12.78 12.32 0.18
CA ALA A 44 12.84 11.53 1.41
C ALA A 44 11.59 10.64 1.61
N VAL A 45 10.57 10.85 0.80
CA VAL A 45 9.35 10.02 0.69
C VAL A 45 9.13 9.74 -0.79
N ILE A 46 9.16 8.50 -1.18
CA ILE A 46 9.00 8.09 -2.58
C ILE A 46 7.79 7.17 -2.75
N PRO A 47 7.00 7.33 -3.82
CA PRO A 47 5.99 6.34 -4.16
C PRO A 47 6.69 5.09 -4.73
N ILE A 48 6.35 3.93 -4.18
CA ILE A 48 6.93 2.65 -4.60
C ILE A 48 5.94 1.78 -5.39
N ALA A 49 4.65 2.03 -5.23
CA ALA A 49 3.60 1.31 -5.93
C ALA A 49 2.28 2.08 -5.90
N PHE A 50 1.32 1.62 -6.71
CA PHE A 50 -0.08 1.99 -6.63
C PHE A 50 -0.90 0.74 -6.31
N LEU A 51 -1.63 0.79 -5.20
CA LEU A 51 -2.49 -0.30 -4.76
C LEU A 51 -3.76 -0.35 -5.62
N ALA A 52 -4.23 -1.55 -5.92
CA ALA A 52 -5.45 -1.73 -6.69
C ALA A 52 -6.68 -1.25 -5.91
N ILE A 53 -7.54 -0.51 -6.60
CA ILE A 53 -8.84 -0.06 -6.09
C ILE A 53 -9.92 -0.80 -6.87
N PRO A 54 -10.34 -1.99 -6.46
CA PRO A 54 -11.40 -2.70 -7.14
C PRO A 54 -12.72 -1.93 -6.99
N LYS A 55 -13.31 -1.60 -8.13
CA LYS A 55 -14.63 -0.95 -8.23
C LYS A 55 -15.63 -1.98 -8.69
N GLY A 56 -16.80 -2.05 -8.05
CA GLY A 56 -17.86 -2.97 -8.45
C GLY A 56 -17.97 -4.22 -7.58
N THR A 57 -18.80 -5.14 -8.01
CA THR A 57 -19.00 -6.44 -7.37
C THR A 57 -17.96 -7.45 -7.83
N LEU A 58 -17.81 -8.56 -7.09
CA LEU A 58 -16.98 -9.70 -7.53
C LEU A 58 -17.38 -10.18 -8.91
N MET A 59 -18.67 -10.05 -9.24
CA MET A 59 -19.26 -10.39 -10.54
C MET A 59 -18.70 -9.54 -11.68
N ASP A 60 -18.41 -8.25 -11.46
CA ASP A 60 -17.81 -7.39 -12.47
C ASP A 60 -16.39 -7.84 -12.83
N TYR A 61 -15.61 -8.35 -11.87
CA TYR A 61 -14.29 -8.91 -12.11
C TYR A 61 -14.34 -10.25 -12.82
N ILE A 62 -15.24 -11.12 -12.43
CA ILE A 62 -15.48 -12.41 -13.11
C ILE A 62 -16.01 -12.15 -14.51
N THR A 63 -16.93 -11.18 -14.67
CA THR A 63 -17.50 -10.80 -15.96
C THR A 63 -16.47 -10.17 -16.87
N PHE A 64 -15.58 -9.31 -16.38
CA PHE A 64 -14.45 -8.80 -17.18
C PHE A 64 -13.50 -9.92 -17.64
N SER A 65 -13.28 -10.91 -16.79
CA SER A 65 -12.57 -12.14 -17.17
C SER A 65 -13.35 -12.99 -18.18
N MET A 66 -14.69 -13.02 -18.06
CA MET A 66 -15.58 -13.77 -18.94
C MET A 66 -16.14 -12.97 -20.12
N LEU A 67 -16.02 -11.64 -20.16
CA LEU A 67 -16.43 -10.80 -21.30
C LEU A 67 -15.60 -11.07 -22.57
N ARG A 68 -14.52 -11.80 -22.46
CA ARG A 68 -13.97 -12.52 -23.61
C ARG A 68 -14.93 -13.57 -24.20
N PHE A 69 -16.05 -13.85 -23.51
CA PHE A 69 -17.06 -14.86 -23.90
C PHE A 69 -18.51 -14.36 -23.96
N GLY A 70 -18.74 -13.05 -24.02
CA GLY A 70 -20.00 -12.48 -24.52
C GLY A 70 -21.25 -12.61 -23.65
N LEU A 71 -21.19 -12.50 -22.31
CA LEU A 71 -22.36 -12.40 -21.47
C LEU A 71 -22.47 -11.02 -20.78
N ALA A 72 -23.67 -10.43 -20.81
CA ALA A 72 -23.96 -9.09 -20.34
C ALA A 72 -24.11 -8.98 -18.81
N ALA A 73 -23.62 -7.85 -18.27
CA ALA A 73 -23.58 -7.56 -16.85
C ALA A 73 -24.89 -6.96 -16.32
N ALA A 74 -25.29 -7.39 -15.12
CA ALA A 74 -26.31 -6.72 -14.32
C ALA A 74 -25.68 -5.61 -13.46
N ARG A 75 -26.29 -4.42 -13.45
CA ARG A 75 -25.87 -3.24 -12.68
C ARG A 75 -26.45 -3.26 -11.28
N GLY A 76 -25.60 -3.01 -10.27
CA GLY A 76 -26.03 -2.43 -9.00
C GLY A 76 -26.47 -3.41 -7.93
N GLU A 77 -25.56 -4.22 -7.42
CA GLU A 77 -25.74 -4.87 -6.11
C GLU A 77 -24.88 -4.20 -5.05
N ALA A 78 -25.43 -4.08 -3.83
CA ALA A 78 -24.70 -3.64 -2.66
C ALA A 78 -23.45 -4.50 -2.45
N GLU A 79 -22.38 -3.90 -1.96
CA GLU A 79 -21.12 -4.57 -1.69
C GLU A 79 -21.34 -5.81 -0.81
N THR A 80 -21.20 -7.01 -1.41
CA THR A 80 -21.38 -8.27 -0.70
C THR A 80 -20.25 -8.51 0.29
N ASP A 81 -20.49 -9.33 1.32
CA ASP A 81 -19.44 -9.69 2.29
C ASP A 81 -18.26 -10.42 1.63
N GLU A 82 -18.52 -11.16 0.56
CA GLU A 82 -17.49 -11.81 -0.25
C GLU A 82 -16.60 -10.79 -0.94
N PHE A 83 -17.19 -9.73 -1.51
CA PHE A 83 -16.43 -8.68 -2.17
C PHE A 83 -15.60 -7.85 -1.17
N ARG A 84 -16.14 -7.58 0.03
CA ARG A 84 -15.39 -6.95 1.12
C ARG A 84 -14.19 -7.81 1.53
N THR A 85 -14.39 -9.11 1.65
CA THR A 85 -13.32 -10.07 1.98
C THR A 85 -12.27 -10.11 0.89
N PHE A 86 -12.68 -10.17 -0.38
CA PHE A 86 -11.78 -10.10 -1.54
C PHE A 86 -10.94 -8.81 -1.53
N ARG A 87 -11.55 -7.64 -1.28
CA ARG A 87 -10.82 -6.36 -1.21
C ARG A 87 -9.76 -6.36 -0.12
N LYS A 88 -10.08 -6.88 1.06
CA LYS A 88 -9.12 -7.02 2.17
C LYS A 88 -7.96 -7.93 1.79
N GLN A 89 -8.26 -9.09 1.22
CA GLN A 89 -7.25 -10.06 0.78
C GLN A 89 -6.35 -9.47 -0.31
N LEU A 90 -6.93 -8.77 -1.29
CA LEU A 90 -6.17 -8.11 -2.35
C LEU A 90 -5.24 -7.03 -1.79
N TYR A 91 -5.71 -6.22 -0.84
CA TYR A 91 -4.91 -5.20 -0.19
C TYR A 91 -3.68 -5.81 0.51
N HIS A 92 -3.90 -6.82 1.36
CA HIS A 92 -2.81 -7.51 2.06
C HIS A 92 -1.85 -8.23 1.11
N ALA A 93 -2.37 -8.93 0.12
CA ALA A 93 -1.56 -9.65 -0.86
C ALA A 93 -0.70 -8.69 -1.69
N SER A 94 -1.24 -7.54 -2.07
CA SER A 94 -0.51 -6.50 -2.82
C SER A 94 0.65 -5.95 -2.01
N ILE A 95 0.43 -5.56 -0.75
CA ILE A 95 1.49 -5.07 0.13
C ILE A 95 2.55 -6.15 0.36
N ALA A 96 2.13 -7.38 0.66
CA ALA A 96 3.06 -8.51 0.86
C ALA A 96 3.91 -8.78 -0.38
N HIS A 97 3.32 -8.69 -1.57
CA HIS A 97 4.04 -8.86 -2.83
C HIS A 97 5.07 -7.74 -3.07
N ILE A 98 4.66 -6.47 -2.88
CA ILE A 98 5.54 -5.31 -3.04
C ILE A 98 6.74 -5.38 -2.08
N LEU A 99 6.53 -5.85 -0.85
CA LEU A 99 7.57 -5.94 0.17
C LEU A 99 8.40 -7.24 0.10
N THR A 100 8.07 -8.15 -0.81
CA THR A 100 8.81 -9.43 -0.95
C THR A 100 10.32 -9.24 -1.13
N PRO A 101 10.82 -8.29 -1.96
CA PRO A 101 12.26 -8.06 -2.12
C PRO A 101 12.95 -7.62 -0.84
N LEU A 102 12.23 -6.97 0.08
CA LEU A 102 12.78 -6.48 1.34
C LEU A 102 13.10 -7.62 2.32
N LYS A 103 12.38 -8.75 2.26
CA LYS A 103 12.51 -9.87 3.20
C LYS A 103 13.95 -10.35 3.37
N ARG A 104 14.71 -10.43 2.28
CA ARG A 104 16.12 -10.83 2.33
C ARG A 104 16.94 -9.89 3.20
N PHE A 105 16.72 -8.59 3.06
CA PHE A 105 17.50 -7.55 3.75
C PHE A 105 17.06 -7.31 5.20
N MET A 106 16.00 -8.00 5.65
CA MET A 106 15.60 -8.04 7.06
C MET A 106 16.41 -9.06 7.88
N THR A 107 16.99 -10.03 7.22
CA THR A 107 17.83 -11.08 7.86
C THR A 107 19.31 -10.94 7.49
N ASP A 108 19.57 -10.65 6.22
CA ASP A 108 20.91 -10.49 5.71
C ASP A 108 21.26 -8.99 5.61
N TYR A 109 22.46 -8.62 5.98
CA TYR A 109 22.89 -7.23 5.83
C TYR A 109 23.17 -6.89 4.36
N ASP A 110 22.87 -5.66 4.00
CA ASP A 110 23.34 -5.03 2.77
C ASP A 110 24.53 -4.10 3.06
N VAL A 111 25.40 -3.89 2.08
CA VAL A 111 26.54 -2.98 2.20
C VAL A 111 26.25 -1.71 1.41
N VAL A 112 25.90 -0.65 2.13
CA VAL A 112 25.46 0.62 1.54
C VAL A 112 26.53 1.69 1.72
N ARG A 113 26.84 2.44 0.66
CA ARG A 113 27.64 3.64 0.74
C ARG A 113 26.80 4.78 1.33
N CYS A 114 27.25 5.31 2.46
CA CYS A 114 26.58 6.43 3.12
C CYS A 114 27.04 7.79 2.53
N PRO A 115 26.28 8.88 2.77
CA PRO A 115 26.61 10.22 2.26
C PRO A 115 27.97 10.74 2.71
N ASP A 116 28.49 10.26 3.85
CA ASP A 116 29.82 10.58 4.36
C ASP A 116 30.96 9.81 3.66
N GLY A 117 30.64 9.03 2.60
CA GLY A 117 31.58 8.26 1.83
C GLY A 117 31.93 6.89 2.40
N HIS A 118 31.53 6.57 3.63
CA HIS A 118 31.83 5.28 4.27
C HIS A 118 30.82 4.21 3.88
N PHE A 119 31.29 2.96 3.80
CA PHE A 119 30.42 1.80 3.61
C PHE A 119 29.99 1.26 4.98
N ARG A 120 28.67 0.98 5.09
CA ARG A 120 28.08 0.41 6.32
C ARG A 120 27.26 -0.83 6.00
N ARG A 121 27.34 -1.80 6.91
CA ARG A 121 26.42 -2.94 6.90
C ARG A 121 25.08 -2.48 7.48
N VAL A 122 24.02 -2.62 6.69
CA VAL A 122 22.67 -2.21 7.04
C VAL A 122 21.75 -3.40 7.03
N ILE A 123 20.93 -3.53 8.06
CA ILE A 123 19.77 -4.42 8.13
C ILE A 123 18.55 -3.52 8.10
N TYR A 124 17.58 -3.85 7.28
CA TYR A 124 16.33 -3.12 7.19
C TYR A 124 15.26 -3.79 8.03
N ASP A 125 14.37 -3.00 8.62
CA ASP A 125 13.23 -3.49 9.36
C ASP A 125 12.00 -2.64 9.06
N LEU A 126 10.81 -3.25 9.16
CA LEU A 126 9.57 -2.52 9.00
C LEU A 126 9.28 -1.68 10.23
N GLY A 127 9.16 -0.38 10.02
CA GLY A 127 8.75 0.59 11.01
C GLY A 127 7.23 0.85 10.97
N PRO A 128 6.81 2.06 11.32
CA PRO A 128 5.40 2.42 11.32
C PRO A 128 4.81 2.45 9.91
N PHE A 129 3.53 2.07 9.83
CA PHE A 129 2.70 2.27 8.66
C PHE A 129 1.78 3.47 8.92
N ILE A 130 1.86 4.50 8.08
CA ILE A 130 1.10 5.74 8.19
C ILE A 130 -0.04 5.69 7.17
N ALA A 131 -1.27 5.66 7.65
CA ALA A 131 -2.45 5.64 6.81
C ALA A 131 -3.66 6.20 7.57
N ASP A 132 -4.74 6.46 6.86
CA ASP A 132 -6.02 6.81 7.43
C ASP A 132 -6.59 5.70 8.32
N TYR A 133 -7.43 6.07 9.28
CA TYR A 133 -8.05 5.11 10.20
C TYR A 133 -8.72 3.92 9.48
N PRO A 134 -9.52 4.10 8.41
CA PRO A 134 -10.10 2.98 7.68
C PRO A 134 -9.07 2.00 7.11
N GLU A 135 -7.95 2.51 6.61
CA GLU A 135 -6.87 1.67 6.09
C GLU A 135 -6.12 0.95 7.21
N GLN A 136 -5.89 1.63 8.33
CA GLN A 136 -5.27 1.02 9.50
C GLN A 136 -6.11 -0.14 10.04
N VAL A 137 -7.44 0.00 10.05
CA VAL A 137 -8.39 -1.06 10.42
C VAL A 137 -8.27 -2.26 9.48
N VAL A 138 -8.21 -2.01 8.18
CA VAL A 138 -8.02 -3.08 7.18
C VAL A 138 -6.68 -3.77 7.37
N LEU A 139 -5.61 -3.01 7.53
CA LEU A 139 -4.24 -3.53 7.70
C LEU A 139 -4.13 -4.38 8.97
N ALA A 140 -4.71 -3.91 10.08
CA ALA A 140 -4.69 -4.62 11.36
C ALA A 140 -5.66 -5.82 11.42
N GLY A 141 -6.57 -5.95 10.44
CA GLY A 141 -7.56 -7.03 10.40
C GLY A 141 -8.63 -6.93 11.49
N ILE A 142 -8.82 -5.75 12.09
CA ILE A 142 -9.79 -5.52 13.17
C ILE A 142 -11.16 -5.12 12.62
N VAL A 143 -12.16 -5.19 13.50
CA VAL A 143 -13.53 -4.77 13.17
C VAL A 143 -13.62 -3.24 13.19
N THR A 144 -14.26 -2.67 12.16
CA THR A 144 -14.50 -1.22 12.07
C THR A 144 -15.27 -0.70 13.30
N GLY A 145 -14.81 0.40 13.86
CA GLY A 145 -15.42 1.00 15.06
C GLY A 145 -14.79 0.55 16.38
N TRP A 146 -13.87 -0.40 16.36
CA TRP A 146 -13.07 -0.78 17.52
C TRP A 146 -11.76 0.00 17.53
N CYS A 147 -11.39 0.55 18.68
CA CYS A 147 -10.12 1.25 18.82
C CYS A 147 -8.98 0.23 18.88
N PRO A 148 -7.97 0.32 18.01
CA PRO A 148 -6.76 -0.47 18.15
C PRO A 148 -5.92 0.11 19.30
N LYS A 149 -6.19 -0.34 20.52
CA LYS A 149 -5.35 -0.03 21.69
C LYS A 149 -4.38 -1.16 21.90
#